data_d553b0837d0613ddd84f247155c998fd
#
_entry.id   d553b0837d0613ddd84f247155c998fd
#
_cell.length_a   1.000
_cell.length_b   1.000
_cell.length_c   1.000
_cell.angle_alpha   90.00
_cell.angle_beta   90.00
_cell.angle_gamma   90.00
#
_symmetry.space_group_name_H-M   'P 1'
#
loop_
_entity.id
_entity.type
_entity.pdbx_description
1 polymer ?
#
loop_
_entity_poly.entity_id
_entity_poly.type
_entity_poly.pdbx_seq_one_letter_code
_entity_poly.pdbx_strand_id
1 'polypeptide(L)'
;MSETVQVHEPNPRKKAIVEKTAILASKYPVIVVTNLSKVRATQLMAVRRALRGNAEVFVVKNTLATLALKNAGIKNADELLKHLTGQNALIFSNLDPFKLFLTLEKNKVNLPARAGDVAPEDIIVPAGNTGLPAGPVLSEFREAGIPTKIEAGSVWVNKDSVAVKKGSVISPKLASLLSKLGIKPIRAGLSIALGYERGLIYSGDLVAIDLEKYRESLVQAYASSKGLAIVIGYMTKETAPDIIAKAYREALALATETGTVTKETAPRIFGKAEAEASALLAKAKEQGFQ
;
A
#
# COMPACT_ATOMS: atom_id res chain seq x y z
N MET A 1 -0.99 -28.39 59.24
CA MET A 1 -2.03 -28.53 58.21
C MET A 1 -1.38 -28.25 56.84
N SER A 2 -1.01 -29.29 56.13
CA SER A 2 -0.37 -29.20 54.84
C SER A 2 -1.47 -29.09 53.77
N GLU A 3 -1.64 -27.91 53.18
CA GLU A 3 -2.47 -27.71 52.01
C GLU A 3 -1.88 -28.51 50.83
N THR A 4 -2.52 -29.62 50.51
CA THR A 4 -2.27 -30.35 49.28
C THR A 4 -2.75 -29.51 48.11
N VAL A 5 -1.79 -28.80 47.46
CA VAL A 5 -2.00 -28.17 46.17
C VAL A 5 -2.42 -29.27 45.20
N GLN A 6 -3.71 -29.34 44.88
CA GLN A 6 -4.20 -30.21 43.84
C GLN A 6 -3.60 -29.75 42.49
N VAL A 7 -2.54 -30.43 42.07
CA VAL A 7 -1.95 -30.25 40.74
C VAL A 7 -3.00 -30.73 39.72
N HIS A 8 -3.76 -29.78 39.20
CA HIS A 8 -4.77 -30.06 38.18
C HIS A 8 -4.07 -30.61 36.94
N GLU A 9 -4.21 -31.88 36.61
CA GLU A 9 -3.62 -32.46 35.40
C GLU A 9 -4.11 -31.71 34.17
N PRO A 10 -3.21 -31.19 33.33
CA PRO A 10 -3.61 -30.43 32.17
C PRO A 10 -4.30 -31.35 31.16
N ASN A 11 -5.44 -30.90 30.62
CA ASN A 11 -6.26 -31.62 29.64
C ASN A 11 -5.37 -32.18 28.51
N PRO A 12 -5.44 -33.49 28.17
CA PRO A 12 -4.58 -34.12 27.16
C PRO A 12 -4.60 -33.44 25.79
N ARG A 13 -5.75 -32.85 25.40
CA ARG A 13 -5.85 -32.03 24.17
C ARG A 13 -4.98 -30.81 24.21
N LYS A 14 -4.85 -30.14 25.37
CA LYS A 14 -4.00 -28.96 25.50
C LYS A 14 -2.51 -29.34 25.45
N LYS A 15 -2.13 -30.48 26.08
CA LYS A 15 -0.75 -31.01 25.99
C LYS A 15 -0.38 -31.31 24.55
N ALA A 16 -1.22 -32.02 23.79
CA ALA A 16 -1.00 -32.34 22.38
C ALA A 16 -0.86 -31.08 21.50
N ILE A 17 -1.61 -30.02 21.77
CA ILE A 17 -1.47 -28.73 21.05
C ILE A 17 -0.13 -28.07 21.33
N VAL A 18 0.30 -28.03 22.59
CA VAL A 18 1.59 -27.45 23.01
C VAL A 18 2.75 -28.23 22.38
N GLU A 19 2.73 -29.56 22.45
CA GLU A 19 3.74 -30.43 21.84
C GLU A 19 3.82 -30.24 20.32
N LYS A 20 2.68 -30.25 19.65
CA LYS A 20 2.63 -30.01 18.19
C LYS A 20 3.20 -28.64 17.84
N THR A 21 2.83 -27.60 18.58
CA THR A 21 3.35 -26.23 18.34
C THR A 21 4.85 -26.16 18.59
N ALA A 22 5.36 -26.81 19.64
CA ALA A 22 6.80 -26.86 19.95
C ALA A 22 7.59 -27.61 18.85
N ILE A 23 7.06 -28.72 18.34
CA ILE A 23 7.67 -29.47 17.23
C ILE A 23 7.71 -28.60 15.96
N LEU A 24 6.64 -27.88 15.64
CA LEU A 24 6.61 -26.98 14.49
C LEU A 24 7.61 -25.83 14.66
N ALA A 25 7.71 -25.24 15.85
CA ALA A 25 8.64 -24.18 16.16
C ALA A 25 10.12 -24.61 16.05
N SER A 26 10.42 -25.88 16.32
CA SER A 26 11.77 -26.45 16.15
C SER A 26 12.05 -26.86 14.69
N LYS A 27 11.01 -27.24 13.94
CA LYS A 27 11.14 -27.70 12.56
C LYS A 27 11.35 -26.57 11.55
N TYR A 28 10.69 -25.43 11.77
CA TYR A 28 10.70 -24.30 10.83
C TYR A 28 11.59 -23.16 11.33
N PRO A 29 12.46 -22.58 10.45
CA PRO A 29 13.37 -21.50 10.84
C PRO A 29 12.66 -20.16 11.03
N VAL A 30 11.47 -19.98 10.42
CA VAL A 30 10.70 -18.74 10.45
C VAL A 30 9.37 -18.95 11.16
N ILE A 31 9.10 -18.10 12.15
CA ILE A 31 7.83 -18.07 12.88
C ILE A 31 7.23 -16.68 12.72
N VAL A 32 6.01 -16.60 12.24
CA VAL A 32 5.32 -15.32 12.06
C VAL A 32 4.04 -15.31 12.88
N VAL A 33 3.87 -14.23 13.65
CA VAL A 33 2.62 -13.93 14.36
C VAL A 33 1.76 -13.08 13.43
N THR A 34 0.56 -13.55 13.15
CA THR A 34 -0.39 -12.83 12.29
C THR A 34 -1.66 -12.52 13.04
N ASN A 35 -2.22 -11.33 12.78
CA ASN A 35 -3.49 -10.94 13.35
C ASN A 35 -4.65 -11.55 12.54
N LEU A 36 -5.59 -12.20 13.26
CA LEU A 36 -6.81 -12.81 12.69
C LEU A 36 -8.03 -11.88 12.77
N SER A 37 -7.90 -10.69 13.34
CA SER A 37 -9.03 -9.77 13.48
C SER A 37 -9.68 -9.50 12.13
N LYS A 38 -11.01 -9.68 12.07
CA LYS A 38 -11.82 -9.46 10.84
C LYS A 38 -11.52 -10.42 9.67
N VAL A 39 -10.70 -11.46 9.87
CA VAL A 39 -10.42 -12.49 8.85
C VAL A 39 -11.52 -13.54 8.85
N ARG A 40 -12.13 -13.81 7.68
CA ARG A 40 -13.16 -14.85 7.53
C ARG A 40 -12.52 -16.25 7.37
N ALA A 41 -13.24 -17.29 7.80
CA ALA A 41 -12.77 -18.67 7.68
C ALA A 41 -12.38 -19.05 6.22
N THR A 42 -13.14 -18.59 5.24
CA THR A 42 -12.85 -18.80 3.81
C THR A 42 -11.50 -18.24 3.38
N GLN A 43 -11.12 -17.08 3.91
CA GLN A 43 -9.83 -16.45 3.63
C GLN A 43 -8.67 -17.22 4.28
N LEU A 44 -8.85 -17.63 5.54
CA LEU A 44 -7.87 -18.47 6.22
C LEU A 44 -7.62 -19.77 5.45
N MET A 45 -8.66 -20.37 4.89
CA MET A 45 -8.55 -21.56 4.06
C MET A 45 -7.84 -21.28 2.73
N ALA A 46 -8.10 -20.14 2.10
CA ALA A 46 -7.40 -19.72 0.88
C ALA A 46 -5.89 -19.53 1.14
N VAL A 47 -5.53 -18.85 2.23
CA VAL A 47 -4.13 -18.68 2.64
C VAL A 47 -3.46 -20.03 2.94
N ARG A 48 -4.13 -20.92 3.66
CA ARG A 48 -3.61 -22.27 3.92
C ARG A 48 -3.35 -23.05 2.64
N ARG A 49 -4.20 -22.91 1.61
CA ARG A 49 -3.97 -23.53 0.29
C ARG A 49 -2.78 -22.93 -0.43
N ALA A 50 -2.66 -21.59 -0.43
CA ALA A 50 -1.58 -20.89 -1.07
C ALA A 50 -0.20 -21.18 -0.45
N LEU A 51 -0.17 -21.40 0.88
CA LEU A 51 1.06 -21.69 1.62
C LEU A 51 1.38 -23.19 1.73
N ARG A 52 0.53 -24.05 1.18
CA ARG A 52 0.69 -25.51 1.30
C ARG A 52 2.04 -25.98 0.73
N GLY A 53 2.76 -26.75 1.53
CA GLY A 53 4.11 -27.23 1.18
C GLY A 53 5.26 -26.33 1.68
N ASN A 54 5.03 -25.03 1.83
CA ASN A 54 6.07 -24.08 2.25
C ASN A 54 5.88 -23.54 3.66
N ALA A 55 4.62 -23.50 4.14
CA ALA A 55 4.31 -23.02 5.48
C ALA A 55 3.05 -23.71 6.06
N GLU A 56 2.99 -23.78 7.39
CA GLU A 56 1.85 -24.26 8.16
C GLU A 56 1.24 -23.12 8.96
N VAL A 57 -0.09 -22.92 8.79
CA VAL A 57 -0.87 -21.92 9.55
C VAL A 57 -1.58 -22.60 10.70
N PHE A 58 -1.21 -22.26 11.92
CA PHE A 58 -1.74 -22.87 13.13
C PHE A 58 -2.39 -21.83 14.06
N VAL A 59 -3.67 -22.02 14.36
CA VAL A 59 -4.43 -21.13 15.25
C VAL A 59 -4.46 -21.73 16.64
N VAL A 60 -3.86 -21.05 17.60
CA VAL A 60 -3.72 -21.53 18.99
C VAL A 60 -4.07 -20.38 19.95
N LYS A 61 -4.57 -20.75 21.14
CA LYS A 61 -4.73 -19.77 22.23
C LYS A 61 -3.37 -19.21 22.65
N ASN A 62 -3.28 -17.90 22.85
CA ASN A 62 -2.04 -17.21 23.17
C ASN A 62 -1.28 -17.84 24.35
N THR A 63 -1.99 -18.24 25.41
CA THR A 63 -1.39 -18.91 26.57
C THR A 63 -0.71 -20.24 26.23
N LEU A 64 -1.30 -21.06 25.34
CA LEU A 64 -0.72 -22.33 24.89
C LEU A 64 0.46 -22.08 23.93
N ALA A 65 0.36 -21.05 23.07
CA ALA A 65 1.43 -20.63 22.20
C ALA A 65 2.65 -20.18 23.02
N THR A 66 2.44 -19.38 24.06
CA THR A 66 3.48 -18.94 25.00
C THR A 66 4.21 -20.13 25.64
N LEU A 67 3.47 -21.12 26.15
CA LEU A 67 4.06 -22.32 26.75
C LEU A 67 4.85 -23.14 25.72
N ALA A 68 4.31 -23.30 24.52
CA ALA A 68 4.96 -24.06 23.46
C ALA A 68 6.27 -23.41 22.99
N LEU A 69 6.28 -22.09 22.79
CA LEU A 69 7.46 -21.35 22.35
C LEU A 69 8.56 -21.31 23.43
N LYS A 70 8.19 -21.21 24.72
CA LYS A 70 9.14 -21.36 25.84
C LYS A 70 9.75 -22.77 25.88
N ASN A 71 8.93 -23.80 25.71
CA ASN A 71 9.39 -25.20 25.70
C ASN A 71 10.31 -25.50 24.49
N ALA A 72 10.12 -24.81 23.36
CA ALA A 72 10.96 -24.94 22.18
C ALA A 72 12.34 -24.28 22.33
N GLY A 73 12.62 -23.56 23.42
CA GLY A 73 13.94 -22.95 23.69
C GLY A 73 14.34 -21.86 22.70
N ILE A 74 13.37 -21.14 22.16
CA ILE A 74 13.61 -20.11 21.14
C ILE A 74 14.31 -18.90 21.77
N LYS A 75 15.43 -18.47 21.18
CA LYS A 75 16.16 -17.28 21.62
C LYS A 75 15.27 -16.04 21.44
N ASN A 76 15.29 -15.12 22.42
CA ASN A 76 14.47 -13.89 22.40
C ASN A 76 12.94 -14.12 22.32
N ALA A 77 12.46 -15.28 22.83
CA ALA A 77 11.04 -15.59 22.85
C ALA A 77 10.19 -14.52 23.56
N ASP A 78 10.72 -13.84 24.58
CA ASP A 78 9.98 -12.88 25.40
C ASP A 78 9.47 -11.67 24.60
N GLU A 79 10.19 -11.19 23.60
CA GLU A 79 9.70 -10.13 22.71
C GLU A 79 8.56 -10.63 21.81
N LEU A 80 8.69 -11.84 21.27
CA LEU A 80 7.64 -12.46 20.46
C LEU A 80 6.37 -12.66 21.28
N LEU A 81 6.51 -12.99 22.57
CA LEU A 81 5.41 -13.19 23.50
C LEU A 81 4.65 -11.89 23.82
N LYS A 82 5.32 -10.74 23.87
CA LYS A 82 4.67 -9.43 24.07
C LYS A 82 3.66 -9.08 22.96
N HIS A 83 3.90 -9.57 21.75
CA HIS A 83 3.03 -9.33 20.60
C HIS A 83 1.92 -10.38 20.41
N LEU A 84 1.88 -11.41 21.25
CA LEU A 84 0.77 -12.39 21.26
C LEU A 84 -0.45 -11.85 22.02
N THR A 85 -1.02 -10.73 21.54
CA THR A 85 -2.19 -10.08 22.11
C THR A 85 -3.39 -10.20 21.17
N GLY A 86 -4.59 -10.45 21.69
CA GLY A 86 -5.79 -10.56 20.86
C GLY A 86 -5.94 -11.91 20.12
N GLN A 87 -6.52 -11.87 18.92
CA GLN A 87 -6.75 -13.04 18.08
C GLN A 87 -5.59 -13.21 17.10
N ASN A 88 -4.74 -14.20 17.37
CA ASN A 88 -3.54 -14.45 16.57
C ASN A 88 -3.54 -15.84 15.94
N ALA A 89 -2.83 -15.96 14.82
CA ALA A 89 -2.39 -17.23 14.27
C ALA A 89 -0.86 -17.23 14.17
N LEU A 90 -0.26 -18.39 14.37
CA LEU A 90 1.14 -18.64 14.12
C LEU A 90 1.31 -19.24 12.72
N ILE A 91 2.23 -18.72 11.96
CA ILE A 91 2.65 -19.29 10.67
C ILE A 91 4.09 -19.76 10.83
N PHE A 92 4.30 -21.04 10.62
CA PHE A 92 5.61 -21.68 10.60
C PHE A 92 6.03 -21.86 9.14
N SER A 93 7.18 -21.33 8.74
CA SER A 93 7.56 -21.29 7.31
C SER A 93 9.03 -21.60 7.10
N ASN A 94 9.32 -22.18 5.92
CA ASN A 94 10.66 -22.28 5.35
C ASN A 94 10.99 -21.07 4.44
N LEU A 95 9.97 -20.26 4.12
CA LEU A 95 10.14 -19.04 3.33
C LEU A 95 10.62 -17.91 4.22
N ASP A 96 11.45 -17.05 3.64
CA ASP A 96 11.84 -15.76 4.20
C ASP A 96 10.61 -14.93 4.61
N PRO A 97 10.64 -14.19 5.74
CA PRO A 97 9.55 -13.33 6.20
C PRO A 97 9.02 -12.37 5.14
N PHE A 98 9.91 -11.80 4.32
CA PHE A 98 9.53 -10.88 3.24
C PHE A 98 8.76 -11.58 2.11
N LYS A 99 9.20 -12.76 1.68
CA LYS A 99 8.47 -13.56 0.67
C LYS A 99 7.13 -14.02 1.19
N LEU A 100 7.06 -14.37 2.47
CA LEU A 100 5.81 -14.73 3.14
C LEU A 100 4.85 -13.54 3.16
N PHE A 101 5.34 -12.34 3.50
CA PHE A 101 4.55 -11.11 3.46
C PHE A 101 3.94 -10.87 2.07
N LEU A 102 4.76 -10.90 1.03
CA LEU A 102 4.29 -10.71 -0.35
C LEU A 102 3.22 -11.74 -0.75
N THR A 103 3.38 -13.00 -0.29
CA THR A 103 2.40 -14.05 -0.55
C THR A 103 1.09 -13.77 0.20
N LEU A 104 1.16 -13.31 1.44
CA LEU A 104 -0.02 -12.92 2.22
C LEU A 104 -0.73 -11.71 1.62
N GLU A 105 0.02 -10.68 1.16
CA GLU A 105 -0.53 -9.50 0.49
C GLU A 105 -1.28 -9.86 -0.80
N LYS A 106 -0.71 -10.72 -1.64
CA LYS A 106 -1.36 -11.22 -2.86
C LYS A 106 -2.65 -11.98 -2.59
N ASN A 107 -2.77 -12.61 -1.44
CA ASN A 107 -3.96 -13.39 -1.04
C ASN A 107 -4.97 -12.57 -0.24
N LYS A 108 -4.76 -11.25 -0.03
CA LYS A 108 -5.79 -10.37 0.51
C LYS A 108 -6.96 -10.26 -0.47
N VAL A 109 -8.17 -10.30 0.06
CA VAL A 109 -9.40 -10.24 -0.72
C VAL A 109 -10.17 -8.99 -0.32
N ASN A 110 -10.69 -8.29 -1.30
CA ASN A 110 -11.55 -7.13 -1.07
C ASN A 110 -12.93 -7.60 -0.60
N LEU A 111 -13.36 -7.12 0.56
CA LEU A 111 -14.65 -7.42 1.16
C LEU A 111 -15.56 -6.19 1.19
N PRO A 112 -16.89 -6.40 1.12
CA PRO A 112 -17.85 -5.34 1.38
C PRO A 112 -17.69 -4.83 2.82
N ALA A 113 -17.76 -3.52 2.99
CA ALA A 113 -17.72 -2.87 4.28
C ALA A 113 -18.93 -3.25 5.14
N ARG A 114 -18.75 -3.29 6.45
CA ARG A 114 -19.82 -3.46 7.44
C ARG A 114 -19.95 -2.20 8.28
N ALA A 115 -21.13 -2.02 8.85
CA ALA A 115 -21.34 -0.98 9.85
C ALA A 115 -20.34 -1.11 11.00
N GLY A 116 -19.68 0.01 11.35
CA GLY A 116 -18.67 0.04 12.40
C GLY A 116 -17.26 -0.34 11.96
N ASP A 117 -17.03 -0.70 10.68
CA ASP A 117 -15.68 -0.87 10.16
C ASP A 117 -14.99 0.48 10.00
N VAL A 118 -13.67 0.48 10.19
CA VAL A 118 -12.81 1.65 9.94
C VAL A 118 -12.25 1.55 8.53
N ALA A 119 -12.36 2.63 7.76
CA ALA A 119 -11.83 2.68 6.39
C ALA A 119 -10.30 2.60 6.39
N PRO A 120 -9.67 1.61 5.71
CA PRO A 120 -8.22 1.49 5.65
C PRO A 120 -7.58 2.53 4.74
N GLU A 121 -8.31 2.99 3.74
CA GLU A 121 -7.93 3.99 2.73
C GLU A 121 -9.14 4.87 2.42
N ASP A 122 -8.94 5.96 1.69
CA ASP A 122 -10.04 6.81 1.22
C ASP A 122 -10.94 6.00 0.28
N ILE A 123 -12.24 5.94 0.62
CA ILE A 123 -13.22 5.23 -0.21
C ILE A 123 -13.79 6.20 -1.21
N ILE A 124 -13.41 6.04 -2.47
CA ILE A 124 -13.86 6.87 -3.58
C ILE A 124 -15.01 6.15 -4.29
N VAL A 125 -16.10 6.88 -4.52
CA VAL A 125 -17.19 6.46 -5.39
C VAL A 125 -16.98 7.15 -6.74
N PRO A 126 -16.73 6.38 -7.82
CA PRO A 126 -16.45 6.93 -9.13
C PRO A 126 -17.68 7.60 -9.73
N ALA A 127 -17.45 8.62 -10.58
CA ALA A 127 -18.48 9.24 -11.38
C ALA A 127 -19.08 8.24 -12.38
N GLY A 128 -20.38 8.30 -12.61
CA GLY A 128 -21.04 7.46 -13.59
C GLY A 128 -22.41 6.94 -13.18
N ASN A 129 -22.94 6.04 -14.00
CA ASN A 129 -24.21 5.39 -13.73
C ASN A 129 -24.06 4.34 -12.63
N THR A 130 -24.87 4.46 -11.57
CA THR A 130 -24.87 3.49 -10.48
C THR A 130 -25.72 2.25 -10.75
N GLY A 131 -26.57 2.26 -11.78
CA GLY A 131 -27.53 1.20 -12.05
C GLY A 131 -28.67 1.07 -11.02
N LEU A 132 -28.71 1.97 -10.03
CA LEU A 132 -29.71 1.94 -8.96
C LEU A 132 -30.90 2.83 -9.36
N PRO A 133 -32.17 2.35 -9.17
CA PRO A 133 -33.35 3.15 -9.45
C PRO A 133 -33.45 4.35 -8.50
N ALA A 134 -33.99 5.47 -9.03
CA ALA A 134 -34.27 6.63 -8.23
C ALA A 134 -35.34 6.29 -7.17
N GLY A 135 -34.99 6.45 -5.88
CA GLY A 135 -35.85 6.10 -4.77
C GLY A 135 -35.18 6.36 -3.41
N PRO A 136 -35.41 5.52 -2.39
CA PRO A 136 -34.86 5.70 -1.03
C PRO A 136 -33.33 5.79 -1.01
N VAL A 137 -32.65 5.29 -2.03
CA VAL A 137 -31.19 5.29 -2.18
C VAL A 137 -30.63 6.72 -2.29
N LEU A 138 -31.39 7.67 -2.82
CA LEU A 138 -30.97 9.08 -2.91
C LEU A 138 -30.65 9.70 -1.57
N SER A 139 -31.41 9.34 -0.52
CA SER A 139 -31.14 9.80 0.84
C SER A 139 -29.82 9.27 1.36
N GLU A 140 -29.45 8.01 1.01
CA GLU A 140 -28.18 7.38 1.39
C GLU A 140 -27.00 8.12 0.72
N PHE A 141 -27.12 8.50 -0.56
CA PHE A 141 -26.10 9.29 -1.27
C PHE A 141 -25.94 10.70 -0.68
N ARG A 142 -27.06 11.37 -0.35
CA ARG A 142 -27.03 12.72 0.24
C ARG A 142 -26.36 12.73 1.61
N GLU A 143 -26.66 11.75 2.47
CA GLU A 143 -26.00 11.60 3.77
C GLU A 143 -24.49 11.29 3.64
N ALA A 144 -24.10 10.57 2.59
CA ALA A 144 -22.72 10.30 2.27
C ALA A 144 -21.97 11.50 1.65
N GLY A 145 -22.68 12.62 1.39
CA GLY A 145 -22.10 13.81 0.78
C GLY A 145 -21.73 13.62 -0.71
N ILE A 146 -22.32 12.62 -1.39
CA ILE A 146 -22.02 12.30 -2.77
C ILE A 146 -23.01 13.06 -3.68
N PRO A 147 -22.55 13.98 -4.55
CA PRO A 147 -23.41 14.70 -5.47
C PRO A 147 -23.93 13.77 -6.57
N THR A 148 -25.26 13.64 -6.64
CA THR A 148 -25.93 12.77 -7.61
C THR A 148 -26.94 13.54 -8.42
N LYS A 149 -27.21 13.06 -9.63
CA LYS A 149 -28.32 13.48 -10.52
C LYS A 149 -29.14 12.26 -10.91
N ILE A 150 -30.38 12.50 -11.37
CA ILE A 150 -31.26 11.45 -11.87
C ILE A 150 -31.29 11.59 -13.40
N GLU A 151 -30.88 10.55 -14.11
CA GLU A 151 -30.98 10.46 -15.57
C GLU A 151 -31.58 9.11 -15.96
N ALA A 152 -32.52 9.13 -16.85
CA ALA A 152 -33.20 7.93 -17.35
C ALA A 152 -33.73 6.98 -16.26
N GLY A 153 -34.24 7.53 -15.13
CA GLY A 153 -34.75 6.76 -14.01
C GLY A 153 -33.68 6.12 -13.09
N SER A 154 -32.41 6.30 -13.40
CA SER A 154 -31.28 5.79 -12.60
C SER A 154 -30.52 6.94 -11.91
N VAL A 155 -29.88 6.61 -10.80
CA VAL A 155 -29.02 7.56 -10.06
C VAL A 155 -27.63 7.58 -10.69
N TRP A 156 -27.17 8.79 -11.03
CA TRP A 156 -25.82 9.04 -11.57
C TRP A 156 -25.00 9.84 -10.58
N VAL A 157 -23.74 9.49 -10.41
CA VAL A 157 -22.77 10.27 -9.62
C VAL A 157 -22.10 11.29 -10.54
N ASN A 158 -22.17 12.59 -10.16
CA ASN A 158 -21.70 13.68 -11.03
C ASN A 158 -20.18 13.74 -11.16
N LYS A 159 -19.46 13.43 -10.09
CA LYS A 159 -17.99 13.48 -10.01
C LYS A 159 -17.49 12.47 -9.00
N ASP A 160 -16.24 12.04 -9.16
CA ASP A 160 -15.56 11.21 -8.18
C ASP A 160 -15.62 11.89 -6.81
N SER A 161 -16.16 11.18 -5.84
CA SER A 161 -16.40 11.73 -4.51
C SER A 161 -15.85 10.81 -3.44
N VAL A 162 -15.11 11.38 -2.48
CA VAL A 162 -14.62 10.63 -1.32
C VAL A 162 -15.80 10.46 -0.35
N ALA A 163 -16.35 9.25 -0.29
CA ALA A 163 -17.45 8.91 0.61
C ALA A 163 -17.00 8.76 2.06
N VAL A 164 -15.78 8.26 2.28
CA VAL A 164 -15.17 8.09 3.61
C VAL A 164 -13.68 8.36 3.52
N LYS A 165 -13.17 9.16 4.44
CA LYS A 165 -11.71 9.37 4.60
C LYS A 165 -11.09 8.20 5.36
N LYS A 166 -9.82 7.93 5.09
CA LYS A 166 -9.00 6.96 5.82
C LYS A 166 -9.11 7.18 7.32
N GLY A 167 -9.31 6.09 8.07
CA GLY A 167 -9.43 6.11 9.54
C GLY A 167 -10.81 6.46 10.08
N SER A 168 -11.78 6.84 9.23
CA SER A 168 -13.14 7.13 9.67
C SER A 168 -14.00 5.87 9.76
N VAL A 169 -14.97 5.86 10.66
CA VAL A 169 -15.91 4.74 10.87
C VAL A 169 -17.00 4.77 9.81
N ILE A 170 -17.28 3.63 9.22
CA ILE A 170 -18.31 3.47 8.17
C ILE A 170 -19.68 3.34 8.83
N SER A 171 -20.62 4.25 8.50
CA SER A 171 -21.98 4.21 8.99
C SER A 171 -22.78 3.03 8.37
N PRO A 172 -23.86 2.56 9.04
CA PRO A 172 -24.68 1.46 8.51
C PRO A 172 -25.27 1.74 7.13
N LYS A 173 -25.75 2.97 6.91
CA LYS A 173 -26.34 3.41 5.63
C LYS A 173 -25.30 3.43 4.52
N LEU A 174 -24.10 3.92 4.83
CA LEU A 174 -23.00 3.97 3.89
C LEU A 174 -22.48 2.56 3.53
N ALA A 175 -22.41 1.65 4.50
CA ALA A 175 -22.05 0.25 4.25
C ALA A 175 -23.06 -0.43 3.30
N SER A 176 -24.37 -0.15 3.48
CA SER A 176 -25.44 -0.60 2.58
C SER A 176 -25.27 -0.05 1.17
N LEU A 177 -25.02 1.26 1.05
CA LEU A 177 -24.79 1.94 -0.21
C LEU A 177 -23.59 1.36 -0.97
N LEU A 178 -22.43 1.23 -0.31
CA LEU A 178 -21.23 0.65 -0.91
C LEU A 178 -21.45 -0.80 -1.38
N SER A 179 -22.22 -1.56 -0.60
CA SER A 179 -22.57 -2.95 -0.98
C SER A 179 -23.47 -2.99 -2.21
N LYS A 180 -24.45 -2.07 -2.32
CA LYS A 180 -25.34 -1.94 -3.51
C LYS A 180 -24.55 -1.52 -4.75
N LEU A 181 -23.55 -0.65 -4.59
CA LEU A 181 -22.64 -0.23 -5.66
C LEU A 181 -21.60 -1.30 -6.04
N GLY A 182 -21.54 -2.43 -5.32
CA GLY A 182 -20.54 -3.47 -5.54
C GLY A 182 -19.12 -3.10 -5.12
N ILE A 183 -18.95 -1.96 -4.41
CA ILE A 183 -17.65 -1.48 -3.95
C ILE A 183 -17.23 -2.27 -2.72
N LYS A 184 -16.04 -2.87 -2.78
CA LYS A 184 -15.46 -3.69 -1.71
C LYS A 184 -14.20 -3.02 -1.17
N PRO A 185 -14.31 -2.02 -0.29
CA PRO A 185 -13.20 -1.19 0.11
C PRO A 185 -12.31 -1.83 1.19
N ILE A 186 -12.77 -2.88 1.85
CA ILE A 186 -12.03 -3.48 2.96
C ILE A 186 -11.10 -4.57 2.42
N ARG A 187 -9.81 -4.32 2.41
CA ARG A 187 -8.80 -5.35 2.15
C ARG A 187 -8.66 -6.23 3.40
N ALA A 188 -9.21 -7.42 3.37
CA ALA A 188 -9.12 -8.36 4.46
C ALA A 188 -8.20 -9.52 4.12
N GLY A 189 -7.34 -9.86 5.07
CA GLY A 189 -6.37 -10.93 4.96
C GLY A 189 -5.53 -11.05 6.21
N LEU A 190 -4.63 -12.02 6.25
CA LEU A 190 -3.68 -12.13 7.35
C LEU A 190 -2.64 -11.01 7.24
N SER A 191 -2.52 -10.20 8.27
CA SER A 191 -1.46 -9.20 8.42
C SER A 191 -0.39 -9.72 9.38
N ILE A 192 0.87 -9.53 9.01
CA ILE A 192 2.00 -9.89 9.88
C ILE A 192 2.09 -8.85 10.98
N ALA A 193 1.99 -9.30 12.23
CA ALA A 193 2.25 -8.46 13.39
C ALA A 193 3.75 -8.47 13.73
N LEU A 194 4.36 -9.66 13.64
CA LEU A 194 5.78 -9.86 13.97
C LEU A 194 6.31 -11.10 13.25
N GLY A 195 7.51 -10.99 12.70
CA GLY A 195 8.29 -12.10 12.13
C GLY A 195 9.50 -12.42 13.02
N TYR A 196 9.76 -13.70 13.23
CA TYR A 196 10.92 -14.21 13.91
C TYR A 196 11.71 -15.13 12.98
N GLU A 197 13.00 -14.91 12.84
CA GLU A 197 13.91 -15.76 12.09
C GLU A 197 15.25 -15.90 12.81
N ARG A 198 15.61 -17.11 13.23
CA ARG A 198 16.93 -17.44 13.81
C ARG A 198 17.42 -16.47 14.90
N GLY A 199 16.54 -15.97 15.74
CA GLY A 199 16.88 -15.02 16.82
C GLY A 199 16.70 -13.55 16.47
N LEU A 200 16.44 -13.21 15.21
CA LEU A 200 16.09 -11.87 14.76
C LEU A 200 14.58 -11.68 14.77
N ILE A 201 14.15 -10.52 15.20
CA ILE A 201 12.74 -10.16 15.27
C ILE A 201 12.49 -8.98 14.32
N TYR A 202 11.51 -9.13 13.47
CA TYR A 202 11.08 -8.10 12.51
C TYR A 202 9.66 -7.66 12.87
N SER A 203 9.46 -6.38 13.11
CA SER A 203 8.11 -5.84 13.25
C SER A 203 7.36 -5.93 11.91
N GLY A 204 6.04 -6.06 11.96
CA GLY A 204 5.21 -6.14 10.75
C GLY A 204 5.42 -4.97 9.80
N ASP A 205 5.66 -3.77 10.33
CA ASP A 205 5.92 -2.57 9.55
C ASP A 205 7.24 -2.64 8.77
N LEU A 206 8.28 -3.27 9.34
CA LEU A 206 9.56 -3.47 8.65
C LEU A 206 9.48 -4.52 7.53
N VAL A 207 8.57 -5.47 7.66
CA VAL A 207 8.35 -6.51 6.65
C VAL A 207 7.41 -6.02 5.54
N ALA A 208 6.57 -5.02 5.83
CA ALA A 208 5.61 -4.42 4.92
C ALA A 208 6.29 -3.46 3.93
N ILE A 209 7.22 -3.98 3.12
CA ILE A 209 7.91 -3.20 2.08
C ILE A 209 7.01 -3.09 0.86
N ASP A 210 6.65 -1.86 0.49
CA ASP A 210 6.04 -1.55 -0.79
C ASP A 210 7.13 -1.46 -1.87
N LEU A 211 7.25 -2.54 -2.65
CA LEU A 211 8.27 -2.66 -3.69
C LEU A 211 8.14 -1.57 -4.76
N GLU A 212 6.92 -1.16 -5.11
CA GLU A 212 6.69 -0.13 -6.12
C GLU A 212 7.17 1.25 -5.61
N LYS A 213 6.81 1.61 -4.40
CA LYS A 213 7.30 2.83 -3.75
C LYS A 213 8.82 2.88 -3.64
N TYR A 214 9.42 1.75 -3.30
CA TYR A 214 10.87 1.65 -3.18
C TYR A 214 11.56 1.82 -4.53
N ARG A 215 10.99 1.20 -5.57
CA ARG A 215 11.45 1.36 -6.96
C ARG A 215 11.33 2.81 -7.44
N GLU A 216 10.18 3.46 -7.20
CA GLU A 216 9.99 4.88 -7.53
C GLU A 216 11.01 5.77 -6.82
N SER A 217 11.23 5.54 -5.52
CA SER A 217 12.22 6.28 -4.74
C SER A 217 13.64 6.11 -5.27
N LEU A 218 14.02 4.90 -5.70
CA LEU A 218 15.32 4.65 -6.33
C LEU A 218 15.46 5.36 -7.67
N VAL A 219 14.43 5.31 -8.51
CA VAL A 219 14.43 6.02 -9.81
C VAL A 219 14.56 7.53 -9.59
N GLN A 220 13.83 8.07 -8.62
CA GLN A 220 13.88 9.49 -8.28
C GLN A 220 15.24 9.90 -7.71
N ALA A 221 15.83 9.08 -6.83
CA ALA A 221 17.16 9.31 -6.29
C ALA A 221 18.23 9.30 -7.39
N TYR A 222 18.16 8.33 -8.32
CA TYR A 222 19.05 8.27 -9.47
C TYR A 222 18.91 9.50 -10.37
N ALA A 223 17.69 9.91 -10.71
CA ALA A 223 17.42 11.07 -11.53
C ALA A 223 17.96 12.38 -10.89
N SER A 224 17.76 12.52 -9.57
CA SER A 224 18.27 13.66 -8.80
C SER A 224 19.80 13.70 -8.76
N SER A 225 20.44 12.55 -8.55
CA SER A 225 21.91 12.43 -8.54
C SER A 225 22.50 12.73 -9.91
N LYS A 226 21.89 12.22 -10.98
CA LYS A 226 22.29 12.50 -12.37
C LYS A 226 22.10 13.98 -12.69
N GLY A 227 20.98 14.59 -12.30
CA GLY A 227 20.73 16.02 -12.46
C GLY A 227 21.79 16.87 -11.76
N LEU A 228 22.15 16.53 -10.53
CA LEU A 228 23.21 17.22 -9.80
C LEU A 228 24.55 17.10 -10.51
N ALA A 229 24.93 15.91 -10.96
CA ALA A 229 26.18 15.67 -11.69
C ALA A 229 26.27 16.50 -12.98
N ILE A 230 25.15 16.67 -13.71
CA ILE A 230 25.09 17.53 -14.90
C ILE A 230 25.25 19.01 -14.53
N VAL A 231 24.67 19.45 -13.42
CA VAL A 231 24.78 20.86 -12.97
C VAL A 231 26.20 21.22 -12.59
N ILE A 232 26.88 20.35 -11.80
CA ILE A 232 28.27 20.58 -11.37
C ILE A 232 29.32 20.24 -12.43
N GLY A 233 28.91 19.70 -13.61
CA GLY A 233 29.81 19.28 -14.67
C GLY A 233 30.63 18.01 -14.37
N TYR A 234 30.15 17.17 -13.45
CA TYR A 234 30.84 15.90 -13.14
C TYR A 234 30.68 14.90 -14.28
N MET A 235 31.78 14.68 -15.02
CA MET A 235 31.76 13.91 -16.24
C MET A 235 31.96 12.43 -15.97
N THR A 236 30.95 11.62 -16.30
CA THR A 236 30.97 10.14 -16.31
C THR A 236 30.52 9.65 -17.67
N LYS A 237 30.66 8.36 -17.95
CA LYS A 237 30.15 7.77 -19.20
C LYS A 237 28.65 8.01 -19.41
N GLU A 238 27.87 8.11 -18.33
CA GLU A 238 26.43 8.30 -18.37
C GLU A 238 26.01 9.77 -18.43
N THR A 239 26.81 10.69 -17.88
CA THR A 239 26.49 12.13 -17.83
C THR A 239 27.12 12.92 -18.97
N ALA A 240 28.20 12.42 -19.58
CA ALA A 240 28.91 13.11 -20.65
C ALA A 240 28.00 13.57 -21.81
N PRO A 241 27.13 12.71 -22.39
CA PRO A 241 26.26 13.14 -23.49
C PRO A 241 25.28 14.25 -23.07
N ASP A 242 24.76 14.19 -21.83
CA ASP A 242 23.83 15.19 -21.32
C ASP A 242 24.53 16.54 -21.04
N ILE A 243 25.78 16.52 -20.52
CA ILE A 243 26.59 17.73 -20.28
C ILE A 243 26.94 18.39 -21.60
N ILE A 244 27.37 17.63 -22.62
CA ILE A 244 27.65 18.15 -23.95
C ILE A 244 26.40 18.77 -24.59
N ALA A 245 25.27 18.08 -24.50
CA ALA A 245 23.99 18.57 -25.01
C ALA A 245 23.53 19.86 -24.28
N LYS A 246 23.79 19.95 -22.95
CA LYS A 246 23.53 21.16 -22.17
C LYS A 246 24.41 22.29 -22.63
N ALA A 247 25.72 22.08 -22.72
CA ALA A 247 26.70 23.12 -23.17
C ALA A 247 26.35 23.61 -24.57
N TYR A 248 26.01 22.73 -25.50
CA TYR A 248 25.58 23.09 -26.85
C TYR A 248 24.32 23.98 -26.86
N ARG A 249 23.31 23.63 -26.05
CA ARG A 249 22.07 24.43 -25.92
C ARG A 249 22.33 25.80 -25.32
N GLU A 250 23.19 25.90 -24.30
CA GLU A 250 23.59 27.16 -23.68
C GLU A 250 24.38 28.05 -24.63
N ALA A 251 25.30 27.46 -25.39
CA ALA A 251 26.05 28.20 -26.44
C ALA A 251 25.12 28.73 -27.53
N LEU A 252 24.17 27.93 -28.01
CA LEU A 252 23.16 28.37 -28.98
C LEU A 252 22.28 29.49 -28.44
N ALA A 253 21.83 29.36 -27.16
CA ALA A 253 21.03 30.39 -26.53
C ALA A 253 21.79 31.70 -26.41
N LEU A 254 23.06 31.64 -25.96
CA LEU A 254 23.93 32.85 -25.87
C LEU A 254 24.15 33.46 -27.22
N ALA A 255 24.47 32.68 -28.26
CA ALA A 255 24.67 33.17 -29.61
C ALA A 255 23.39 33.79 -30.20
N THR A 256 22.23 33.28 -29.87
CA THR A 256 20.92 33.83 -30.28
C THR A 256 20.66 35.18 -29.59
N GLU A 257 20.95 35.30 -28.29
CA GLU A 257 20.77 36.55 -27.53
C GLU A 257 21.79 37.63 -27.92
N THR A 258 23.03 37.26 -28.21
CA THR A 258 24.07 38.19 -28.67
C THR A 258 23.93 38.56 -30.14
N GLY A 259 23.01 37.98 -30.90
CA GLY A 259 22.82 38.21 -32.32
C GLY A 259 23.98 37.72 -33.20
N THR A 260 24.78 36.77 -32.70
CA THR A 260 25.90 36.18 -33.47
C THR A 260 25.36 35.28 -34.57
N VAL A 261 25.43 35.72 -35.81
CA VAL A 261 24.89 35.03 -36.98
C VAL A 261 25.88 33.95 -37.47
N THR A 262 25.44 32.68 -37.34
CA THR A 262 26.10 31.53 -37.92
C THR A 262 25.06 30.73 -38.74
N LYS A 263 25.51 29.75 -39.50
CA LYS A 263 24.57 28.88 -40.25
C LYS A 263 23.53 28.19 -39.36
N GLU A 264 23.86 27.94 -38.10
CA GLU A 264 23.01 27.25 -37.14
C GLU A 264 22.10 28.20 -36.36
N THR A 265 22.58 29.44 -36.08
CA THR A 265 21.82 30.40 -35.26
C THR A 265 20.93 31.32 -36.10
N ALA A 266 21.23 31.52 -37.38
CA ALA A 266 20.45 32.39 -38.28
C ALA A 266 18.94 32.07 -38.28
N PRO A 267 18.48 30.82 -38.46
CA PRO A 267 17.05 30.53 -38.46
C PRO A 267 16.36 30.87 -37.14
N ARG A 268 17.08 30.72 -36.00
CA ARG A 268 16.56 31.04 -34.66
C ARG A 268 16.47 32.54 -34.41
N ILE A 269 17.49 33.30 -34.85
CA ILE A 269 17.52 34.75 -34.71
C ILE A 269 16.39 35.38 -35.55
N PHE A 270 16.23 34.93 -36.80
CA PHE A 270 15.14 35.41 -37.65
C PHE A 270 13.75 35.01 -37.10
N GLY A 271 13.59 33.79 -36.63
CA GLY A 271 12.33 33.37 -36.00
C GLY A 271 11.98 34.13 -34.72
N LYS A 272 13.00 34.50 -33.90
CA LYS A 272 12.82 35.35 -32.71
C LYS A 272 12.39 36.76 -33.14
N ALA A 273 13.07 37.36 -34.10
CA ALA A 273 12.76 38.70 -34.62
C ALA A 273 11.33 38.76 -35.22
N GLU A 274 10.93 37.71 -35.97
CA GLU A 274 9.59 37.62 -36.54
C GLU A 274 8.50 37.47 -35.42
N ALA A 275 8.77 36.66 -34.41
CA ALA A 275 7.87 36.52 -33.28
C ALA A 275 7.71 37.80 -32.47
N GLU A 276 8.82 38.53 -32.21
CA GLU A 276 8.82 39.84 -31.53
C GLU A 276 8.08 40.90 -32.34
N ALA A 277 8.32 40.98 -33.66
CA ALA A 277 7.62 41.90 -34.58
C ALA A 277 6.12 41.61 -34.61
N SER A 278 5.72 40.31 -34.69
CA SER A 278 4.33 39.90 -34.67
C SER A 278 3.64 40.24 -33.35
N ALA A 279 4.32 40.03 -32.21
CA ALA A 279 3.83 40.41 -30.89
C ALA A 279 3.62 41.90 -30.72
N LEU A 280 4.54 42.71 -31.26
CA LEU A 280 4.43 44.20 -31.28
C LEU A 280 3.28 44.67 -32.17
N LEU A 281 3.10 44.06 -33.34
CA LEU A 281 1.97 44.33 -34.22
C LEU A 281 0.65 44.00 -33.58
N ALA A 282 0.54 42.87 -32.88
CA ALA A 282 -0.66 42.49 -32.14
C ALA A 282 -1.01 43.50 -31.07
N LYS A 283 -0.03 43.94 -30.27
CA LYS A 283 -0.22 44.98 -29.24
C LYS A 283 -0.57 46.34 -29.83
N ALA A 284 0.06 46.74 -30.93
CA ALA A 284 -0.27 47.98 -31.61
C ALA A 284 -1.72 47.99 -32.10
N LYS A 285 -2.20 46.87 -32.68
CA LYS A 285 -3.61 46.72 -33.10
C LYS A 285 -4.58 46.78 -31.94
N GLU A 286 -4.25 46.18 -30.79
CA GLU A 286 -5.05 46.28 -29.57
C GLU A 286 -5.16 47.71 -29.03
N GLN A 287 -4.15 48.52 -29.22
CA GLN A 287 -4.11 49.95 -28.82
C GLN A 287 -4.69 50.89 -29.90
N GLY A 288 -5.22 50.38 -31.00
CA GLY A 288 -5.91 51.17 -32.01
C GLY A 288 -4.97 51.86 -33.05
N PHE A 289 -3.71 51.46 -33.12
CA PHE A 289 -2.84 51.82 -34.21
C PHE A 289 -3.07 50.92 -35.43
N GLN A 290 -3.37 51.51 -36.57
CA GLN A 290 -3.51 50.84 -37.85
C GLN A 290 -2.17 50.59 -38.52
#